data_9b7ecf23c5e812912d5e8b4d14d4759f
#
_entry.id   9b7ecf23c5e812912d5e8b4d14d4759f
#
_cell.length_a   1.000
_cell.length_b   1.000
_cell.length_c   1.000
_cell.angle_alpha   90.00
_cell.angle_beta   90.00
_cell.angle_gamma   90.00
#
_symmetry.space_group_name_H-M   'P 1'
#
loop_
_entity.id
_entity.type
_entity.pdbx_description
1 polymer ?
#
loop_
_entity_poly.entity_id
_entity_poly.type
_entity_poly.pdbx_seq_one_letter_code
_entity_poly.pdbx_strand_id
1 'polypeptide(L)'
;MSHGFETTTSFHFYIFHGFSVGKSNQCAILIVSLRNQLACDKITKRVGKMDKRIYIIGAGFAGQTIADDIKRKKIFGKVNAFIDDNKDIIGTTIDGIPVLGPISSVTSILSNSELDEAIIAIPSAPTERIREIYETLTQNGFNHIKILPGISQVIEGTAHLVQTREIDPLDILGRTPVTISLKESLGYLRGKRVFITGAGGSIGSELSRQLLSGGAERLYLFGHGENSICGIYRELRLLQAEGVGEKATIVPIIGDMRDREYVDYIVRQTKCNVIFHCAAYKHVPMMEENQVAAVENNVFGTKNLLDAALAHKVDRFVLISTDKAVAPVSVYGVSKMICEKLVLDAAKRAAENQSFMFVRFGNVLGSRGSILPVFQNQIKTGGPITVTDEKMERFFMTIPEACSLVLQTGGVGENGKSYLLDMGEPIKIIELAKQIIKFSGLEPYKDIDIKIVGSRKGERLIEPLWLKEENPQPTKYKKLLMLDNKEYESSRLEKLLTELHPICFYTKGKENLFRDKALLVKLLCDDCESLRDFYEETKKDGQLRTDLL
;
A
#
# COMPACT_ATOMS: atom_id res chain seq x y z
N MET A 1 21.30 -59.39 -2.59
CA MET A 1 22.33 -58.72 -1.85
C MET A 1 21.92 -57.26 -1.83
N SER A 2 21.20 -56.83 -0.84
CA SER A 2 21.58 -56.10 0.38
C SER A 2 21.92 -54.65 0.05
N HIS A 3 21.44 -53.60 0.60
CA HIS A 3 20.70 -53.29 1.80
C HIS A 3 20.13 -51.88 1.65
N GLY A 4 18.91 -51.69 2.08
CA GLY A 4 18.27 -50.40 2.23
C GLY A 4 18.69 -49.70 3.51
N PHE A 5 18.38 -48.42 3.62
CA PHE A 5 18.13 -47.70 4.86
C PHE A 5 17.09 -46.59 4.60
N GLU A 6 15.85 -46.92 4.98
CA GLU A 6 14.82 -45.91 5.26
C GLU A 6 15.05 -45.39 6.70
N THR A 7 14.98 -44.07 6.87
CA THR A 7 14.77 -43.47 8.20
C THR A 7 13.55 -42.55 8.17
N THR A 8 12.42 -43.14 8.48
CA THR A 8 11.19 -42.47 8.89
C THR A 8 11.36 -41.92 10.29
N THR A 9 11.25 -40.61 10.46
CA THR A 9 11.15 -39.95 11.78
C THR A 9 9.69 -39.59 12.02
N SER A 10 9.00 -40.44 12.81
CA SER A 10 7.65 -40.18 13.31
C SER A 10 7.69 -39.26 14.53
N PHE A 11 6.96 -38.13 14.46
CA PHE A 11 6.70 -37.27 15.61
C PHE A 11 5.54 -37.84 16.41
N HIS A 12 5.80 -38.21 17.65
CA HIS A 12 4.77 -38.57 18.63
C HIS A 12 4.37 -37.33 19.42
N PHE A 13 3.09 -36.98 19.34
CA PHE A 13 2.45 -36.03 20.26
C PHE A 13 2.08 -36.75 21.55
N TYR A 14 2.64 -36.36 22.69
CA TYR A 14 2.15 -36.74 24.02
C TYR A 14 1.27 -35.62 24.57
N ILE A 15 0.00 -35.93 24.74
CA ILE A 15 -0.96 -35.13 25.53
C ILE A 15 -0.77 -35.53 26.99
N PHE A 16 -0.38 -34.58 27.84
CA PHE A 16 -0.45 -34.74 29.28
C PHE A 16 -1.62 -33.95 29.87
N HIS A 17 -2.55 -34.66 30.43
CA HIS A 17 -3.61 -34.14 31.30
C HIS A 17 -3.12 -34.05 32.74
N GLY A 18 -3.29 -32.85 33.31
CA GLY A 18 -3.52 -32.58 34.74
C GLY A 18 -2.35 -32.84 35.71
N PHE A 19 -1.85 -31.76 36.29
CA PHE A 19 -1.70 -31.70 37.76
C PHE A 19 -1.34 -30.28 38.24
N SER A 20 -1.87 -29.94 39.34
CA SER A 20 -1.74 -28.91 40.38
C SER A 20 -0.57 -27.92 40.36
N VAL A 21 -0.92 -26.65 40.62
CA VAL A 21 -0.10 -25.45 40.82
C VAL A 21 0.96 -25.66 41.96
N GLY A 22 2.23 -25.45 41.62
CA GLY A 22 3.34 -25.32 42.55
C GLY A 22 4.57 -24.69 41.90
N LYS A 23 5.28 -23.87 42.64
CA LYS A 23 6.40 -22.95 42.32
C LYS A 23 7.53 -23.38 41.34
N SER A 24 7.34 -24.37 40.47
CA SER A 24 8.35 -24.87 39.52
C SER A 24 8.25 -24.34 38.10
N ASN A 25 7.22 -23.54 37.76
CA ASN A 25 7.00 -23.08 36.39
C ASN A 25 7.97 -21.95 35.92
N GLN A 26 8.60 -21.21 36.82
CA GLN A 26 9.59 -20.21 36.43
C GLN A 26 10.89 -20.81 35.89
N CYS A 27 11.33 -21.95 36.42
CA CYS A 27 12.51 -22.66 35.93
C CYS A 27 12.27 -23.33 34.57
N ALA A 28 11.07 -23.85 34.30
CA ALA A 28 10.76 -24.48 33.02
C ALA A 28 10.69 -23.46 31.87
N ILE A 29 10.12 -22.29 32.11
CA ILE A 29 10.09 -21.18 31.13
C ILE A 29 11.50 -20.64 30.85
N LEU A 30 12.35 -20.55 31.88
CA LEU A 30 13.76 -20.13 31.72
C LEU A 30 14.58 -21.16 30.94
N ILE A 31 14.37 -22.46 31.13
CA ILE A 31 15.06 -23.53 30.41
C ILE A 31 14.60 -23.61 28.95
N VAL A 32 13.33 -23.37 28.64
CA VAL A 32 12.81 -23.33 27.28
C VAL A 32 13.32 -22.06 26.57
N SER A 33 13.39 -20.93 27.26
CA SER A 33 13.96 -19.69 26.74
C SER A 33 15.47 -19.82 26.45
N LEU A 34 16.24 -20.43 27.38
CA LEU A 34 17.66 -20.70 27.19
C LEU A 34 17.94 -21.75 26.10
N ARG A 35 17.09 -22.78 25.95
CA ARG A 35 17.20 -23.75 24.85
C ARG A 35 16.87 -23.14 23.50
N ASN A 36 15.87 -22.25 23.42
CA ASN A 36 15.55 -21.53 22.20
C ASN A 36 16.64 -20.48 21.85
N GLN A 37 17.23 -19.84 22.85
CA GLN A 37 18.38 -18.95 22.66
C GLN A 37 19.63 -19.72 22.20
N LEU A 38 19.94 -20.87 22.79
CA LEU A 38 21.02 -21.77 22.38
C LEU A 38 20.76 -22.42 20.99
N ALA A 39 19.50 -22.66 20.62
CA ALA A 39 19.14 -23.15 19.29
C ALA A 39 19.25 -22.02 18.25
N CYS A 40 18.84 -20.80 18.58
CA CYS A 40 19.09 -19.61 17.76
C CYS A 40 20.60 -19.36 17.58
N ASP A 41 21.38 -19.43 18.66
CA ASP A 41 22.86 -19.26 18.59
C ASP A 41 23.55 -20.38 17.79
N LYS A 42 22.99 -21.60 17.78
CA LYS A 42 23.48 -22.71 16.94
C LYS A 42 23.06 -22.60 15.49
N ILE A 43 21.89 -22.03 15.21
CA ILE A 43 21.42 -21.73 13.84
C ILE A 43 22.22 -20.55 13.30
N THR A 44 22.47 -19.50 14.09
CA THR A 44 23.33 -18.36 13.71
C THR A 44 24.79 -18.77 13.53
N LYS A 45 25.29 -19.77 14.24
CA LYS A 45 26.64 -20.31 14.03
C LYS A 45 26.74 -21.29 12.86
N ARG A 46 25.63 -21.83 12.33
CA ARG A 46 25.58 -22.70 11.14
C ARG A 46 25.28 -21.99 9.82
N VAL A 47 24.69 -20.80 9.87
CA VAL A 47 24.75 -19.87 8.75
C VAL A 47 26.16 -19.30 8.80
N GLY A 48 27.05 -19.85 8.02
CA GLY A 48 28.44 -19.40 7.93
C GLY A 48 28.44 -17.89 7.85
N LYS A 49 29.35 -17.24 8.59
CA LYS A 49 29.66 -15.84 8.48
C LYS A 49 29.94 -15.57 7.00
N MET A 50 28.91 -15.25 6.22
CA MET A 50 29.11 -14.70 4.89
C MET A 50 29.65 -13.30 5.15
N ASP A 51 30.93 -13.09 4.84
CA ASP A 51 31.57 -11.78 4.84
C ASP A 51 30.99 -10.97 3.66
N LYS A 52 29.68 -10.70 3.72
CA LYS A 52 28.95 -9.93 2.73
C LYS A 52 29.51 -8.51 2.73
N ARG A 53 30.06 -8.08 1.59
CA ARG A 53 30.56 -6.73 1.39
C ARG A 53 29.40 -5.83 1.00
N ILE A 54 29.22 -4.74 1.71
CA ILE A 54 28.20 -3.74 1.46
C ILE A 54 28.86 -2.46 0.98
N TYR A 55 28.36 -1.93 -0.13
CA TYR A 55 28.77 -0.65 -0.69
C TYR A 55 27.61 0.34 -0.53
N ILE A 56 27.89 1.51 0.05
CA ILE A 56 26.86 2.53 0.25
C ILE A 56 27.09 3.65 -0.77
N ILE A 57 26.12 3.85 -1.65
CA ILE A 57 26.14 4.90 -2.66
C ILE A 57 25.59 6.18 -2.05
N GLY A 58 26.47 7.17 -1.88
CA GLY A 58 26.22 8.41 -1.13
C GLY A 58 26.88 8.38 0.26
N ALA A 59 27.86 9.23 0.48
CA ALA A 59 28.61 9.39 1.73
C ALA A 59 28.07 10.54 2.61
N GLY A 60 26.89 11.08 2.28
CA GLY A 60 26.20 12.09 3.06
C GLY A 60 25.59 11.54 4.34
N PHE A 61 24.84 12.39 5.06
CA PHE A 61 24.23 12.05 6.36
C PHE A 61 23.47 10.72 6.35
N ALA A 62 22.63 10.48 5.33
CA ALA A 62 21.85 9.26 5.23
C ALA A 62 22.72 7.99 5.10
N GLY A 63 23.76 8.05 4.26
CA GLY A 63 24.69 6.93 4.07
C GLY A 63 25.50 6.63 5.34
N GLN A 64 25.96 7.66 6.04
CA GLN A 64 26.70 7.52 7.30
C GLN A 64 25.81 6.87 8.38
N THR A 65 24.56 7.29 8.52
CA THR A 65 23.61 6.70 9.49
C THR A 65 23.35 5.22 9.21
N ILE A 66 23.20 4.83 7.93
CA ILE A 66 23.06 3.42 7.54
C ILE A 66 24.33 2.63 7.87
N ALA A 67 25.51 3.20 7.63
CA ALA A 67 26.79 2.56 7.96
C ALA A 67 26.91 2.29 9.46
N ASP A 68 26.52 3.24 10.30
CA ASP A 68 26.50 3.10 11.75
C ASP A 68 25.54 2.01 12.21
N ASP A 69 24.35 1.94 11.62
CA ASP A 69 23.38 0.89 11.89
C ASP A 69 23.92 -0.51 11.56
N ILE A 70 24.56 -0.67 10.41
CA ILE A 70 25.22 -1.93 10.01
C ILE A 70 26.31 -2.30 11.00
N LYS A 71 27.17 -1.35 11.36
CA LYS A 71 28.27 -1.54 12.32
C LYS A 71 27.76 -1.96 13.70
N ARG A 72 26.68 -1.35 14.18
CA ARG A 72 26.06 -1.64 15.47
C ARG A 72 25.39 -3.01 15.49
N LYS A 73 24.66 -3.39 14.45
CA LYS A 73 23.85 -4.64 14.39
C LYS A 73 24.68 -5.89 14.08
N LYS A 74 25.83 -5.77 13.44
CA LYS A 74 26.83 -6.84 13.14
C LYS A 74 26.33 -8.10 12.41
N ILE A 75 25.09 -8.09 11.91
CA ILE A 75 24.44 -9.28 11.30
C ILE A 75 24.26 -9.16 9.79
N PHE A 76 24.41 -7.95 9.23
CA PHE A 76 24.12 -7.67 7.82
C PHE A 76 25.34 -7.80 6.89
N GLY A 77 26.54 -7.91 7.43
CA GLY A 77 27.80 -7.89 6.71
C GLY A 77 28.70 -6.73 7.15
N LYS A 78 29.67 -6.36 6.31
CA LYS A 78 30.61 -5.28 6.57
C LYS A 78 30.48 -4.20 5.50
N VAL A 79 30.38 -2.93 5.91
CA VAL A 79 30.50 -1.81 4.97
C VAL A 79 31.93 -1.75 4.48
N ASN A 80 32.11 -1.93 3.18
CA ASN A 80 33.42 -1.99 2.54
C ASN A 80 33.89 -0.60 2.11
N ALA A 81 32.97 0.20 1.54
CA ALA A 81 33.24 1.58 1.14
C ALA A 81 31.96 2.37 0.99
N PHE A 82 32.07 3.70 1.09
CA PHE A 82 31.15 4.63 0.46
C PHE A 82 31.59 4.87 -0.99
N ILE A 83 30.62 5.12 -1.89
CA ILE A 83 30.88 5.54 -3.27
C ILE A 83 30.13 6.86 -3.49
N ASP A 84 30.85 7.92 -3.81
CA ASP A 84 30.27 9.26 -3.93
C ASP A 84 30.91 10.00 -5.13
N ASP A 85 30.17 10.98 -5.69
CA ASP A 85 30.64 11.82 -6.79
C ASP A 85 31.33 13.11 -6.30
N ASN A 86 31.24 13.43 -5.02
CA ASN A 86 31.82 14.63 -4.45
C ASN A 86 33.35 14.52 -4.38
N LYS A 87 34.01 15.27 -5.23
CA LYS A 87 35.49 15.28 -5.36
C LYS A 87 36.20 15.67 -4.07
N ASP A 88 35.56 16.44 -3.20
CA ASP A 88 36.20 16.93 -1.95
C ASP A 88 36.35 15.83 -0.89
N ILE A 89 35.54 14.75 -1.00
CA ILE A 89 35.57 13.66 -0.03
C ILE A 89 36.11 12.34 -0.61
N ILE A 90 36.21 12.22 -1.93
CA ILE A 90 36.82 11.04 -2.58
C ILE A 90 38.27 10.90 -2.12
N GLY A 91 38.67 9.68 -1.74
CA GLY A 91 39.99 9.36 -1.21
C GLY A 91 40.14 9.60 0.29
N THR A 92 39.12 10.13 0.97
CA THR A 92 39.08 10.27 2.44
C THR A 92 38.48 9.03 3.12
N THR A 93 38.43 9.05 4.44
CA THR A 93 37.74 8.02 5.25
C THR A 93 36.74 8.68 6.18
N ILE A 94 35.53 8.08 6.28
CA ILE A 94 34.50 8.49 7.24
C ILE A 94 34.28 7.32 8.21
N ASP A 95 34.55 7.53 9.50
CA ASP A 95 34.47 6.53 10.58
C ASP A 95 35.23 5.22 10.28
N GLY A 96 36.36 5.36 9.59
CA GLY A 96 37.22 4.25 9.19
C GLY A 96 36.78 3.50 7.93
N ILE A 97 35.74 3.99 7.23
CA ILE A 97 35.26 3.46 5.95
C ILE A 97 35.77 4.37 4.83
N PRO A 98 36.46 3.82 3.81
CA PRO A 98 36.98 4.63 2.70
C PRO A 98 35.84 5.18 1.83
N VAL A 99 36.03 6.40 1.31
CA VAL A 99 35.15 7.02 0.30
C VAL A 99 35.83 6.86 -1.06
N LEU A 100 35.21 6.07 -1.92
CA LEU A 100 35.64 5.80 -3.28
C LEU A 100 34.78 6.58 -4.26
N GLY A 101 35.22 6.69 -5.51
CA GLY A 101 34.44 7.38 -6.53
C GLY A 101 35.25 7.81 -7.73
N PRO A 102 34.62 8.48 -8.70
CA PRO A 102 33.20 8.74 -8.79
C PRO A 102 32.35 7.46 -9.07
N ILE A 103 31.02 7.54 -8.97
CA ILE A 103 30.11 6.40 -9.20
C ILE A 103 30.32 5.78 -10.59
N SER A 104 30.65 6.59 -11.59
CA SER A 104 30.98 6.11 -12.95
C SER A 104 32.24 5.21 -13.02
N SER A 105 33.07 5.21 -11.99
CA SER A 105 34.31 4.40 -11.92
C SER A 105 34.11 3.10 -11.15
N VAL A 106 32.87 2.73 -10.80
CA VAL A 106 32.55 1.51 -10.04
C VAL A 106 33.15 0.26 -10.68
N THR A 107 33.21 0.18 -12.02
CA THR A 107 33.80 -0.92 -12.77
C THR A 107 35.27 -1.19 -12.40
N SER A 108 36.03 -0.14 -12.15
CA SER A 108 37.47 -0.25 -11.79
C SER A 108 37.71 -0.49 -10.29
N ILE A 109 36.67 -0.24 -9.47
CA ILE A 109 36.75 -0.28 -8.00
C ILE A 109 36.36 -1.66 -7.46
N LEU A 110 35.49 -2.39 -8.17
CA LEU A 110 34.88 -3.61 -7.66
C LEU A 110 35.44 -4.87 -8.33
N SER A 111 35.85 -5.83 -7.51
CA SER A 111 36.09 -7.19 -7.97
C SER A 111 34.74 -7.96 -7.98
N ASN A 112 34.40 -8.59 -9.11
CA ASN A 112 33.21 -9.41 -9.28
C ASN A 112 33.06 -10.44 -8.15
N SER A 113 32.02 -10.29 -7.33
CA SER A 113 31.66 -11.26 -6.33
C SER A 113 30.13 -11.25 -6.17
N GLU A 114 29.51 -12.43 -6.27
CA GLU A 114 28.06 -12.63 -6.08
C GLU A 114 27.55 -12.22 -4.69
N LEU A 115 28.43 -11.87 -3.77
CA LEU A 115 28.12 -11.50 -2.39
C LEU A 115 28.03 -9.97 -2.18
N ASP A 116 28.23 -9.19 -3.21
CA ASP A 116 28.25 -7.73 -3.09
C ASP A 116 26.81 -7.17 -3.08
N GLU A 117 26.51 -6.36 -2.08
CA GLU A 117 25.25 -5.63 -1.94
C GLU A 117 25.53 -4.14 -2.05
N ALA A 118 24.73 -3.43 -2.84
CA ALA A 118 24.73 -1.97 -2.91
C ALA A 118 23.52 -1.39 -2.20
N ILE A 119 23.71 -0.30 -1.45
CA ILE A 119 22.62 0.46 -0.84
C ILE A 119 22.69 1.89 -1.35
N ILE A 120 21.72 2.30 -2.17
CA ILE A 120 21.59 3.68 -2.66
C ILE A 120 21.03 4.54 -1.53
N ALA A 121 21.86 5.38 -0.92
CA ALA A 121 21.56 6.22 0.24
C ALA A 121 21.58 7.71 -0.12
N ILE A 122 20.93 8.08 -1.24
CA ILE A 122 20.83 9.46 -1.75
C ILE A 122 19.35 9.84 -1.86
N PRO A 123 18.64 10.01 -0.73
CA PRO A 123 17.18 10.21 -0.72
C PRO A 123 16.72 11.53 -1.39
N SER A 124 17.63 12.45 -1.67
CA SER A 124 17.37 13.72 -2.38
C SER A 124 17.63 13.65 -3.89
N ALA A 125 18.17 12.53 -4.39
CA ALA A 125 18.47 12.42 -5.82
C ALA A 125 17.21 12.35 -6.68
N PRO A 126 17.17 13.00 -7.85
CA PRO A 126 16.09 12.86 -8.80
C PRO A 126 16.05 11.43 -9.38
N THR A 127 14.90 11.01 -9.87
CA THR A 127 14.68 9.65 -10.38
C THR A 127 15.62 9.28 -11.52
N GLU A 128 15.91 10.22 -12.41
CA GLU A 128 16.86 10.02 -13.50
C GLU A 128 18.25 9.63 -12.96
N ARG A 129 18.70 10.28 -11.89
CA ARG A 129 19.99 9.98 -11.27
C ARG A 129 19.98 8.61 -10.57
N ILE A 130 18.88 8.26 -9.90
CA ILE A 130 18.72 6.92 -9.32
C ILE A 130 18.79 5.84 -10.39
N ARG A 131 18.15 6.08 -11.55
CA ARG A 131 18.19 5.17 -12.71
C ARG A 131 19.62 4.97 -13.23
N GLU A 132 20.36 6.06 -13.48
CA GLU A 132 21.76 6.00 -13.94
C GLU A 132 22.64 5.19 -12.97
N ILE A 133 22.48 5.46 -11.67
CA ILE A 133 23.20 4.73 -10.62
C ILE A 133 22.84 3.24 -10.65
N TYR A 134 21.56 2.92 -10.71
CA TYR A 134 21.07 1.54 -10.76
C TYR A 134 21.61 0.79 -11.98
N GLU A 135 21.52 1.39 -13.18
CA GLU A 135 22.03 0.81 -14.41
C GLU A 135 23.55 0.57 -14.31
N THR A 136 24.28 1.54 -13.78
CA THR A 136 25.73 1.41 -13.55
C THR A 136 26.05 0.24 -12.60
N LEU A 137 25.33 0.12 -11.48
CA LEU A 137 25.54 -0.95 -10.51
C LEU A 137 25.18 -2.33 -11.10
N THR A 138 24.07 -2.43 -11.83
CA THR A 138 23.62 -3.68 -12.46
C THR A 138 24.61 -4.15 -13.54
N GLN A 139 25.08 -3.23 -14.39
CA GLN A 139 26.09 -3.54 -15.41
C GLN A 139 27.42 -4.01 -14.81
N ASN A 140 27.71 -3.62 -13.58
CA ASN A 140 28.91 -4.01 -12.84
C ASN A 140 28.71 -5.25 -11.94
N GLY A 141 27.59 -5.97 -12.09
CA GLY A 141 27.38 -7.28 -11.47
C GLY A 141 26.81 -7.26 -10.05
N PHE A 142 26.27 -6.12 -9.57
CA PHE A 142 25.53 -6.10 -8.34
C PHE A 142 24.18 -6.81 -8.52
N ASN A 143 23.97 -7.92 -7.80
CA ASN A 143 22.72 -8.69 -7.85
C ASN A 143 21.72 -8.23 -6.78
N HIS A 144 22.20 -7.55 -5.72
CA HIS A 144 21.38 -7.06 -4.62
C HIS A 144 21.57 -5.54 -4.47
N ILE A 145 20.61 -4.78 -5.00
CA ILE A 145 20.64 -3.33 -4.92
C ILE A 145 19.43 -2.88 -4.10
N LYS A 146 19.71 -2.25 -2.95
CA LYS A 146 18.71 -1.65 -2.09
C LYS A 146 18.72 -0.13 -2.24
N ILE A 147 17.59 0.49 -1.94
CA ILE A 147 17.45 1.93 -1.90
C ILE A 147 16.92 2.37 -0.53
N LEU A 148 17.47 3.46 -0.03
CA LEU A 148 16.81 4.25 1.00
C LEU A 148 15.80 5.16 0.30
N PRO A 149 14.51 5.03 0.61
CA PRO A 149 13.48 5.87 0.00
C PRO A 149 13.72 7.36 0.19
N GLY A 150 13.10 8.20 -0.66
CA GLY A 150 13.27 9.66 -0.64
C GLY A 150 13.00 10.33 0.71
N ILE A 151 13.47 11.56 0.88
CA ILE A 151 13.43 12.33 2.16
C ILE A 151 12.01 12.41 2.76
N SER A 152 10.98 12.44 1.93
CA SER A 152 9.58 12.37 2.36
C SER A 152 9.18 11.04 3.05
N GLN A 153 10.02 10.03 2.92
CA GLN A 153 9.84 8.69 3.48
C GLN A 153 10.85 8.40 4.60
N VAL A 154 11.89 9.26 4.75
CA VAL A 154 12.85 9.20 5.84
C VAL A 154 12.26 9.96 7.02
N ILE A 155 11.95 9.21 8.03
CA ILE A 155 11.23 9.61 9.22
C ILE A 155 12.16 10.42 10.14
N GLU A 156 11.69 11.59 10.62
CA GLU A 156 12.37 12.47 11.58
C GLU A 156 13.81 12.91 11.22
N GLY A 157 14.19 12.84 9.93
CA GLY A 157 15.52 13.23 9.48
C GLY A 157 16.62 12.23 9.82
N THR A 158 16.29 11.06 10.37
CA THR A 158 17.23 9.96 10.63
C THR A 158 16.96 8.81 9.66
N ALA A 159 18.00 8.39 8.94
CA ALA A 159 17.96 7.26 8.04
C ALA A 159 18.30 5.98 8.83
N HIS A 160 17.45 4.97 8.75
CA HIS A 160 17.68 3.68 9.41
C HIS A 160 17.79 2.54 8.39
N LEU A 161 18.65 1.56 8.64
CA LEU A 161 18.83 0.39 7.78
C LEU A 161 17.51 -0.36 7.57
N VAL A 162 16.63 -0.39 8.56
CA VAL A 162 15.30 -1.02 8.47
C VAL A 162 14.40 -0.38 7.41
N GLN A 163 14.67 0.84 7.00
CA GLN A 163 13.94 1.57 5.97
C GLN A 163 14.44 1.25 4.55
N THR A 164 15.59 0.61 4.42
CA THR A 164 16.09 0.21 3.10
C THR A 164 15.29 -0.98 2.57
N ARG A 165 14.97 -0.94 1.28
CA ARG A 165 14.29 -2.01 0.57
C ARG A 165 14.96 -2.30 -0.76
N GLU A 166 14.69 -3.46 -1.33
CA GLU A 166 15.07 -3.73 -2.72
C GLU A 166 14.54 -2.62 -3.61
N ILE A 167 15.34 -2.21 -4.59
CA ILE A 167 14.92 -1.20 -5.54
C ILE A 167 13.76 -1.75 -6.38
N ASP A 168 12.71 -0.97 -6.49
CA ASP A 168 11.55 -1.31 -7.30
C ASP A 168 11.69 -0.64 -8.68
N PRO A 169 11.27 -1.27 -9.79
CA PRO A 169 11.18 -0.63 -11.10
C PRO A 169 10.57 0.78 -11.06
N LEU A 170 9.74 1.04 -10.08
CA LEU A 170 9.06 2.31 -9.88
C LEU A 170 9.94 3.44 -9.40
N ASP A 171 10.98 3.12 -8.68
CA ASP A 171 11.97 4.11 -8.26
C ASP A 171 12.70 4.72 -9.47
N ILE A 172 12.59 4.06 -10.63
CA ILE A 172 13.30 4.37 -11.87
C ILE A 172 12.36 4.84 -12.99
N LEU A 173 11.06 4.57 -12.91
CA LEU A 173 10.09 4.84 -13.98
C LEU A 173 9.70 6.33 -14.14
N GLY A 174 10.53 7.26 -13.67
CA GLY A 174 10.51 8.63 -14.17
C GLY A 174 9.55 9.58 -13.49
N ARG A 175 9.13 9.32 -12.24
CA ARG A 175 8.42 10.33 -11.47
C ARG A 175 9.25 10.82 -10.30
N THR A 176 9.62 12.10 -10.31
CA THR A 176 10.27 12.73 -9.16
C THR A 176 9.29 12.70 -7.98
N PRO A 177 9.59 11.98 -6.90
CA PRO A 177 8.74 12.00 -5.71
C PRO A 177 8.56 13.44 -5.24
N VAL A 178 7.32 13.83 -4.96
CA VAL A 178 7.09 15.17 -4.39
C VAL A 178 7.62 15.17 -2.97
N THR A 179 8.62 16.00 -2.72
CA THR A 179 9.14 16.23 -1.38
C THR A 179 8.10 17.02 -0.58
N ILE A 180 7.39 16.34 0.31
CA ILE A 180 6.39 16.93 1.16
C ILE A 180 7.00 17.06 2.56
N SER A 181 7.00 18.27 3.12
CA SER A 181 7.34 18.46 4.53
C SER A 181 6.24 17.83 5.40
N LEU A 182 6.43 16.56 5.76
CA LEU A 182 5.52 15.84 6.65
C LEU A 182 5.36 16.56 8.00
N LYS A 183 6.43 17.18 8.51
CA LYS A 183 6.41 17.88 9.79
C LYS A 183 5.40 19.03 9.83
N GLU A 184 5.29 19.80 8.75
CA GLU A 184 4.30 20.89 8.66
C GLU A 184 2.91 20.34 8.33
N SER A 185 2.83 19.37 7.42
CA SER A 185 1.57 18.79 6.94
C SER A 185 0.86 17.95 8.00
N LEU A 186 1.58 17.36 8.95
CA LEU A 186 1.03 16.47 9.98
C LEU A 186 0.79 17.16 11.34
N GLY A 187 0.97 18.47 11.42
CA GLY A 187 0.74 19.22 12.68
C GLY A 187 -0.63 18.97 13.31
N TYR A 188 -1.68 18.80 12.50
CA TYR A 188 -3.05 18.54 12.94
C TYR A 188 -3.24 17.12 13.55
N LEU A 189 -2.32 16.19 13.30
CA LEU A 189 -2.35 14.81 13.81
C LEU A 189 -1.52 14.61 15.08
N ARG A 190 -0.71 15.61 15.44
CA ARG A 190 0.15 15.52 16.62
C ARG A 190 -0.69 15.40 17.90
N GLY A 191 -0.43 14.36 18.69
CA GLY A 191 -1.20 14.06 19.90
C GLY A 191 -2.62 13.55 19.62
N LYS A 192 -2.97 13.22 18.39
CA LYS A 192 -4.29 12.70 18.01
C LYS A 192 -4.33 11.18 18.00
N ARG A 193 -5.53 10.65 18.19
CA ARG A 193 -5.86 9.22 18.07
C ARG A 193 -6.39 8.98 16.67
N VAL A 194 -5.70 8.16 15.91
CA VAL A 194 -6.00 7.93 14.49
C VAL A 194 -6.46 6.48 14.29
N PHE A 195 -7.60 6.32 13.63
CA PHE A 195 -8.18 5.03 13.28
C PHE A 195 -8.02 4.79 11.78
N ILE A 196 -7.40 3.66 11.40
CA ILE A 196 -7.09 3.35 10.02
C ILE A 196 -7.79 2.05 9.67
N THR A 197 -8.80 2.10 8.79
CA THR A 197 -9.40 0.88 8.28
C THR A 197 -8.59 0.33 7.11
N GLY A 198 -8.57 -0.99 6.96
CA GLY A 198 -7.71 -1.61 5.95
C GLY A 198 -6.22 -1.36 6.20
N ALA A 199 -5.83 -1.18 7.48
CA ALA A 199 -4.47 -0.85 7.89
C ALA A 199 -3.42 -1.85 7.41
N GLY A 200 -3.79 -3.12 7.20
CA GLY A 200 -2.90 -4.14 6.62
C GLY A 200 -2.80 -4.10 5.09
N GLY A 201 -3.56 -3.22 4.40
CA GLY A 201 -3.48 -3.01 2.94
C GLY A 201 -2.30 -2.12 2.53
N SER A 202 -2.07 -1.97 1.22
CA SER A 202 -0.93 -1.18 0.71
C SER A 202 -0.98 0.29 1.14
N ILE A 203 -2.14 0.95 1.02
CA ILE A 203 -2.33 2.34 1.44
C ILE A 203 -2.37 2.45 2.96
N GLY A 204 -3.17 1.60 3.64
CA GLY A 204 -3.32 1.67 5.10
C GLY A 204 -2.03 1.42 5.86
N SER A 205 -1.17 0.49 5.40
CA SER A 205 0.13 0.23 6.02
C SER A 205 1.10 1.40 5.85
N GLU A 206 1.12 2.02 4.68
CA GLU A 206 1.98 3.19 4.46
C GLU A 206 1.49 4.42 5.23
N LEU A 207 0.18 4.67 5.28
CA LEU A 207 -0.38 5.70 6.16
C LEU A 207 0.02 5.47 7.63
N SER A 208 -0.02 4.20 8.08
CA SER A 208 0.37 3.86 9.45
C SER A 208 1.84 4.17 9.74
N ARG A 209 2.75 3.94 8.78
CA ARG A 209 4.18 4.30 8.89
C ARG A 209 4.35 5.81 9.00
N GLN A 210 3.74 6.56 8.07
CA GLN A 210 3.85 8.02 8.06
C GLN A 210 3.21 8.67 9.29
N LEU A 211 2.10 8.14 9.79
CA LEU A 211 1.43 8.61 11.01
C LEU A 211 2.24 8.32 12.27
N LEU A 212 2.91 7.17 12.33
CA LEU A 212 3.82 6.85 13.44
C LEU A 212 4.92 7.91 13.58
N SER A 213 5.48 8.33 12.44
CA SER A 213 6.49 9.38 12.37
C SER A 213 5.94 10.77 12.61
N GLY A 214 4.71 11.01 12.21
CA GLY A 214 4.04 12.32 12.30
C GLY A 214 3.62 12.73 13.72
N GLY A 215 3.89 11.90 14.74
CA GLY A 215 3.62 12.22 16.14
C GLY A 215 2.17 11.98 16.56
N ALA A 216 1.46 11.07 15.93
CA ALA A 216 0.16 10.59 16.42
C ALA A 216 0.34 9.97 17.81
N GLU A 217 -0.60 10.25 18.74
CA GLU A 217 -0.60 9.67 20.08
C GLU A 217 -0.91 8.17 20.04
N ARG A 218 -1.89 7.79 19.20
CA ARG A 218 -2.37 6.42 19.13
C ARG A 218 -2.82 6.06 17.73
N LEU A 219 -2.38 4.89 17.27
CA LEU A 219 -2.75 4.30 15.98
C LEU A 219 -3.60 3.06 16.21
N TYR A 220 -4.82 3.06 15.71
CA TYR A 220 -5.71 1.90 15.71
C TYR A 220 -5.68 1.27 14.32
N LEU A 221 -5.14 0.05 14.22
CA LEU A 221 -4.96 -0.67 12.96
C LEU A 221 -6.11 -1.64 12.77
N PHE A 222 -7.18 -1.20 12.12
CA PHE A 222 -8.39 -2.01 11.94
C PHE A 222 -8.41 -2.74 10.59
N GLY A 223 -8.80 -4.03 10.61
CA GLY A 223 -9.03 -4.83 9.41
C GLY A 223 -9.43 -6.27 9.71
N HIS A 224 -10.07 -6.92 8.75
CA HIS A 224 -10.54 -8.31 8.91
C HIS A 224 -9.43 -9.35 8.71
N GLY A 225 -8.35 -9.01 7.99
CA GLY A 225 -7.27 -9.94 7.69
C GLY A 225 -6.23 -9.98 8.80
N GLU A 226 -6.29 -10.97 9.70
CA GLU A 226 -5.37 -11.15 10.83
C GLU A 226 -3.91 -11.05 10.40
N ASN A 227 -3.50 -11.84 9.40
CA ASN A 227 -2.11 -11.88 8.93
C ASN A 227 -1.61 -10.51 8.45
N SER A 228 -2.45 -9.77 7.75
CA SER A 228 -2.09 -8.45 7.22
C SER A 228 -1.97 -7.40 8.33
N ILE A 229 -2.85 -7.45 9.34
CA ILE A 229 -2.76 -6.57 10.53
C ILE A 229 -1.56 -6.95 11.39
N CYS A 230 -1.31 -8.25 11.61
CA CYS A 230 -0.14 -8.73 12.32
C CYS A 230 1.17 -8.28 11.64
N GLY A 231 1.20 -8.33 10.29
CA GLY A 231 2.36 -7.89 9.51
C GLY A 231 2.72 -6.43 9.77
N ILE A 232 1.76 -5.52 9.56
CA ILE A 232 2.00 -4.08 9.79
C ILE A 232 2.25 -3.77 11.27
N TYR A 233 1.55 -4.41 12.20
CA TYR A 233 1.79 -4.22 13.61
C TYR A 233 3.24 -4.55 14.00
N ARG A 234 3.76 -5.71 13.55
CA ARG A 234 5.17 -6.10 13.80
C ARG A 234 6.15 -5.11 13.20
N GLU A 235 5.90 -4.66 11.99
CA GLU A 235 6.75 -3.68 11.30
C GLU A 235 6.81 -2.36 12.06
N LEU A 236 5.66 -1.80 12.46
CA LEU A 236 5.62 -0.56 13.24
C LEU A 236 6.30 -0.71 14.61
N ARG A 237 6.19 -1.88 15.26
CA ARG A 237 6.91 -2.15 16.51
C ARG A 237 8.42 -2.20 16.33
N LEU A 238 8.90 -2.71 15.19
CA LEU A 238 10.32 -2.66 14.84
C LEU A 238 10.80 -1.22 14.63
N LEU A 239 10.01 -0.40 13.90
CA LEU A 239 10.31 1.02 13.74
C LEU A 239 10.37 1.75 15.09
N GLN A 240 9.46 1.45 16.01
CA GLN A 240 9.51 2.00 17.37
C GLN A 240 10.77 1.60 18.14
N ALA A 241 11.20 0.35 18.00
CA ALA A 241 12.44 -0.11 18.64
C ALA A 241 13.70 0.59 18.09
N GLU A 242 13.61 1.15 16.87
CA GLU A 242 14.65 1.97 16.23
C GLU A 242 14.48 3.48 16.53
N GLY A 243 13.57 3.87 17.42
CA GLY A 243 13.38 5.27 17.85
C GLY A 243 12.29 6.03 17.10
N VAL A 244 11.57 5.41 16.15
CA VAL A 244 10.53 6.07 15.39
C VAL A 244 9.21 6.07 16.16
N GLY A 245 8.70 7.26 16.49
CA GLY A 245 7.40 7.39 17.16
C GLY A 245 7.32 6.66 18.51
N GLU A 246 8.39 6.67 19.29
CA GLU A 246 8.54 5.93 20.56
C GLU A 246 7.36 6.09 21.53
N LYS A 247 6.76 7.28 21.55
CA LYS A 247 5.65 7.63 22.46
C LYS A 247 4.29 7.19 21.95
N ALA A 248 4.18 6.77 20.68
CA ALA A 248 2.91 6.37 20.09
C ALA A 248 2.46 5.00 20.63
N THR A 249 1.16 4.86 20.91
CA THR A 249 0.56 3.56 21.21
C THR A 249 0.00 2.95 19.92
N ILE A 250 0.40 1.74 19.57
CA ILE A 250 -0.09 1.01 18.39
C ILE A 250 -1.04 -0.10 18.86
N VAL A 251 -2.28 -0.10 18.38
CA VAL A 251 -3.34 -1.03 18.79
C VAL A 251 -3.85 -1.77 17.55
N PRO A 252 -3.53 -3.06 17.38
CA PRO A 252 -4.13 -3.86 16.33
C PRO A 252 -5.57 -4.25 16.69
N ILE A 253 -6.48 -4.17 15.71
CA ILE A 253 -7.90 -4.49 15.89
C ILE A 253 -8.34 -5.37 14.71
N ILE A 254 -8.76 -6.59 15.03
CA ILE A 254 -9.36 -7.48 14.03
C ILE A 254 -10.87 -7.29 14.04
N GLY A 255 -11.42 -6.93 12.89
CA GLY A 255 -12.85 -6.71 12.75
C GLY A 255 -13.27 -6.49 11.30
N ASP A 256 -14.55 -6.68 11.04
CA ASP A 256 -15.17 -6.48 9.74
C ASP A 256 -16.03 -5.22 9.75
N MET A 257 -15.85 -4.34 8.77
CA MET A 257 -16.65 -3.10 8.68
C MET A 257 -18.12 -3.35 8.31
N ARG A 258 -18.47 -4.56 7.87
CA ARG A 258 -19.86 -4.98 7.63
C ARG A 258 -20.63 -5.24 8.93
N ASP A 259 -19.93 -5.53 10.00
CA ASP A 259 -20.48 -5.70 11.34
C ASP A 259 -20.75 -4.32 11.97
N ARG A 260 -22.00 -3.86 11.84
CA ARG A 260 -22.43 -2.53 12.26
C ARG A 260 -22.26 -2.32 13.77
N GLU A 261 -22.66 -3.29 14.56
CA GLU A 261 -22.62 -3.22 16.02
C GLU A 261 -21.18 -3.17 16.53
N TYR A 262 -20.31 -3.98 15.94
CA TYR A 262 -18.90 -3.95 16.29
C TYR A 262 -18.19 -2.67 15.86
N VAL A 263 -18.51 -2.15 14.67
CA VAL A 263 -17.96 -0.86 14.19
C VAL A 263 -18.38 0.29 15.12
N ASP A 264 -19.65 0.38 15.49
CA ASP A 264 -20.14 1.38 16.45
C ASP A 264 -19.43 1.25 17.80
N TYR A 265 -19.37 0.03 18.33
CA TYR A 265 -18.69 -0.26 19.60
C TYR A 265 -17.24 0.17 19.57
N ILE A 266 -16.46 -0.20 18.54
CA ILE A 266 -15.04 0.06 18.51
C ILE A 266 -14.70 1.54 18.28
N VAL A 267 -15.45 2.24 17.43
CA VAL A 267 -15.28 3.69 17.24
C VAL A 267 -15.56 4.44 18.54
N ARG A 268 -16.60 4.07 19.28
CA ARG A 268 -16.92 4.61 20.61
C ARG A 268 -15.81 4.35 21.61
N GLN A 269 -15.24 3.12 21.66
CA GLN A 269 -14.19 2.75 22.62
C GLN A 269 -12.86 3.44 22.33
N THR A 270 -12.51 3.59 21.07
CA THR A 270 -11.23 4.19 20.66
C THR A 270 -11.21 5.71 20.88
N LYS A 271 -12.38 6.37 20.87
CA LYS A 271 -12.51 7.84 20.94
C LYS A 271 -11.53 8.50 19.97
N CYS A 272 -11.45 7.96 18.74
CA CYS A 272 -10.51 8.44 17.73
C CYS A 272 -10.92 9.84 17.26
N ASN A 273 -9.91 10.67 16.99
CA ASN A 273 -10.10 12.01 16.44
C ASN A 273 -10.21 11.98 14.91
N VAL A 274 -9.46 11.09 14.27
CA VAL A 274 -9.36 11.04 12.82
C VAL A 274 -9.54 9.61 12.34
N ILE A 275 -10.32 9.44 11.27
CA ILE A 275 -10.49 8.16 10.57
C ILE A 275 -9.95 8.31 9.15
N PHE A 276 -8.99 7.44 8.77
CA PHE A 276 -8.62 7.20 7.39
C PHE A 276 -9.25 5.88 6.92
N HIS A 277 -10.21 6.00 6.01
CA HIS A 277 -10.95 4.85 5.52
C HIS A 277 -10.36 4.31 4.23
N CYS A 278 -9.46 3.30 4.36
CA CYS A 278 -8.76 2.64 3.26
C CYS A 278 -9.30 1.25 2.92
N ALA A 279 -10.18 0.69 3.77
CA ALA A 279 -10.72 -0.64 3.53
C ALA A 279 -11.71 -0.62 2.37
N ALA A 280 -11.45 -1.44 1.35
CA ALA A 280 -12.37 -1.69 0.24
C ALA A 280 -11.94 -2.94 -0.53
N TYR A 281 -12.87 -3.62 -1.19
CA TYR A 281 -12.58 -4.52 -2.29
C TYR A 281 -12.33 -3.69 -3.55
N LYS A 282 -11.25 -3.96 -4.30
CA LYS A 282 -10.78 -3.07 -5.37
C LYS A 282 -10.58 -3.73 -6.74
N HIS A 283 -10.47 -5.06 -6.79
CA HIS A 283 -10.15 -5.77 -8.03
C HIS A 283 -11.38 -5.86 -8.92
N VAL A 284 -11.40 -5.06 -10.02
CA VAL A 284 -12.54 -4.94 -10.92
C VAL A 284 -13.04 -6.31 -11.40
N PRO A 285 -12.22 -7.21 -11.99
CA PRO A 285 -12.72 -8.50 -12.47
C PRO A 285 -13.33 -9.35 -11.34
N MET A 286 -12.72 -9.35 -10.16
CA MET A 286 -13.24 -10.11 -9.01
C MET A 286 -14.57 -9.54 -8.52
N MET A 287 -14.77 -8.22 -8.59
CA MET A 287 -16.00 -7.58 -8.14
C MET A 287 -17.12 -7.69 -9.18
N GLU A 288 -16.80 -7.84 -10.46
CA GLU A 288 -17.78 -8.19 -11.47
C GLU A 288 -18.35 -9.61 -11.27
N GLU A 289 -17.56 -10.55 -10.76
CA GLU A 289 -18.01 -11.89 -10.37
C GLU A 289 -18.72 -11.91 -9.00
N ASN A 290 -18.34 -10.99 -8.10
CA ASN A 290 -18.81 -10.93 -6.71
C ASN A 290 -19.50 -9.59 -6.39
N GLN A 291 -20.46 -9.22 -7.22
CA GLN A 291 -21.11 -7.91 -7.22
C GLN A 291 -21.76 -7.55 -5.87
N VAL A 292 -22.50 -8.50 -5.29
CA VAL A 292 -23.14 -8.30 -3.98
C VAL A 292 -22.10 -8.06 -2.88
N ALA A 293 -20.99 -8.81 -2.89
CA ALA A 293 -19.91 -8.62 -1.92
C ALA A 293 -19.23 -7.25 -2.06
N ALA A 294 -19.12 -6.71 -3.29
CA ALA A 294 -18.61 -5.36 -3.52
C ALA A 294 -19.49 -4.30 -2.85
N VAL A 295 -20.81 -4.37 -3.03
CA VAL A 295 -21.76 -3.43 -2.45
C VAL A 295 -21.83 -3.61 -0.93
N GLU A 296 -21.95 -4.84 -0.45
CA GLU A 296 -21.99 -5.17 0.97
C GLU A 296 -20.78 -4.60 1.73
N ASN A 297 -19.57 -4.87 1.22
CA ASN A 297 -18.33 -4.42 1.86
C ASN A 297 -18.09 -2.92 1.67
N ASN A 298 -18.12 -2.43 0.41
CA ASN A 298 -17.69 -1.07 0.14
C ASN A 298 -18.78 -0.06 0.56
N VAL A 299 -20.05 -0.29 0.19
CA VAL A 299 -21.14 0.66 0.45
C VAL A 299 -21.59 0.57 1.90
N PHE A 300 -22.09 -0.61 2.34
CA PHE A 300 -22.64 -0.73 3.68
C PHE A 300 -21.57 -0.67 4.77
N GLY A 301 -20.36 -1.22 4.51
CA GLY A 301 -19.23 -1.05 5.42
C GLY A 301 -18.83 0.42 5.61
N THR A 302 -18.79 1.22 4.52
CA THR A 302 -18.54 2.67 4.61
C THR A 302 -19.67 3.37 5.36
N LYS A 303 -20.92 3.01 5.10
CA LYS A 303 -22.07 3.58 5.80
C LYS A 303 -22.01 3.33 7.30
N ASN A 304 -21.72 2.11 7.73
CA ASN A 304 -21.57 1.76 9.15
C ASN A 304 -20.50 2.63 9.83
N LEU A 305 -19.37 2.81 9.17
CA LEU A 305 -18.26 3.59 9.71
C LEU A 305 -18.58 5.10 9.76
N LEU A 306 -19.30 5.63 8.75
CA LEU A 306 -19.75 7.03 8.74
C LEU A 306 -20.80 7.30 9.83
N ASP A 307 -21.78 6.39 9.99
CA ASP A 307 -22.80 6.50 11.04
C ASP A 307 -22.13 6.52 12.44
N ALA A 308 -21.16 5.62 12.68
CA ALA A 308 -20.39 5.60 13.93
C ALA A 308 -19.53 6.87 14.12
N ALA A 309 -18.89 7.38 13.06
CA ALA A 309 -18.09 8.59 13.10
C ALA A 309 -18.92 9.83 13.46
N LEU A 310 -20.13 9.95 12.92
CA LEU A 310 -21.08 11.00 13.26
C LEU A 310 -21.54 10.89 14.72
N ALA A 311 -21.99 9.69 15.14
CA ALA A 311 -22.53 9.45 16.48
C ALA A 311 -21.48 9.70 17.58
N HIS A 312 -20.23 9.33 17.35
CA HIS A 312 -19.13 9.44 18.33
C HIS A 312 -18.24 10.67 18.11
N LYS A 313 -18.68 11.65 17.32
CA LYS A 313 -18.07 12.96 17.13
C LYS A 313 -16.60 12.89 16.72
N VAL A 314 -16.29 12.06 15.73
CA VAL A 314 -14.97 12.01 15.11
C VAL A 314 -14.69 13.35 14.41
N ASP A 315 -13.55 13.99 14.72
CA ASP A 315 -13.22 15.33 14.20
C ASP A 315 -13.07 15.32 12.66
N ARG A 316 -12.42 14.28 12.11
CA ARG A 316 -12.13 14.19 10.67
C ARG A 316 -12.29 12.78 10.13
N PHE A 317 -12.91 12.69 8.96
CA PHE A 317 -13.08 11.45 8.22
C PHE A 317 -12.59 11.64 6.78
N VAL A 318 -11.64 10.82 6.35
CA VAL A 318 -11.07 10.85 5.00
C VAL A 318 -11.29 9.50 4.32
N LEU A 319 -12.16 9.47 3.31
CA LEU A 319 -12.36 8.29 2.48
C LEU A 319 -11.31 8.26 1.37
N ILE A 320 -10.66 7.11 1.19
CA ILE A 320 -9.85 6.83 0.00
C ILE A 320 -10.77 6.40 -1.14
N SER A 321 -10.83 7.21 -2.20
CA SER A 321 -11.57 6.92 -3.42
C SER A 321 -10.65 6.64 -4.61
N THR A 322 -11.18 6.63 -5.83
CA THR A 322 -10.49 6.16 -7.02
C THR A 322 -11.00 6.91 -8.26
N ASP A 323 -10.17 7.00 -9.31
CA ASP A 323 -10.55 7.40 -10.66
C ASP A 323 -11.76 6.60 -11.21
N LYS A 324 -11.88 5.33 -10.83
CA LYS A 324 -12.96 4.43 -11.28
C LYS A 324 -14.35 4.77 -10.70
N ALA A 325 -14.42 5.68 -9.72
CA ALA A 325 -15.68 6.25 -9.23
C ALA A 325 -16.23 7.34 -10.17
N VAL A 326 -15.41 7.82 -11.12
CA VAL A 326 -15.79 8.87 -12.08
C VAL A 326 -16.45 8.23 -13.30
N ALA A 327 -17.71 8.57 -13.56
CA ALA A 327 -18.52 7.94 -14.63
C ALA A 327 -18.29 6.40 -14.70
N PRO A 328 -18.57 5.66 -13.64
CA PRO A 328 -18.13 4.27 -13.49
C PRO A 328 -18.76 3.32 -14.52
N VAL A 329 -17.99 2.34 -14.98
CA VAL A 329 -18.39 1.28 -15.92
C VAL A 329 -18.29 -0.12 -15.30
N SER A 330 -18.15 -0.19 -13.97
CA SER A 330 -18.05 -1.43 -13.21
C SER A 330 -18.79 -1.32 -11.89
N VAL A 331 -19.22 -2.46 -11.34
CA VAL A 331 -19.86 -2.51 -10.00
C VAL A 331 -18.91 -1.99 -8.92
N TYR A 332 -17.60 -2.28 -9.04
CA TYR A 332 -16.61 -1.68 -8.15
C TYR A 332 -16.63 -0.15 -8.22
N GLY A 333 -16.57 0.41 -9.42
CA GLY A 333 -16.60 1.86 -9.61
C GLY A 333 -17.87 2.49 -9.04
N VAL A 334 -19.04 1.91 -9.33
CA VAL A 334 -20.34 2.38 -8.76
C VAL A 334 -20.34 2.27 -7.24
N SER A 335 -19.82 1.17 -6.67
CA SER A 335 -19.74 1.04 -5.21
C SER A 335 -18.91 2.16 -4.58
N LYS A 336 -17.82 2.60 -5.22
CA LYS A 336 -16.99 3.71 -4.75
C LYS A 336 -17.67 5.07 -4.96
N MET A 337 -18.37 5.27 -6.09
CA MET A 337 -19.19 6.46 -6.31
C MET A 337 -20.27 6.61 -5.23
N ILE A 338 -20.95 5.51 -4.85
CA ILE A 338 -21.92 5.53 -3.75
C ILE A 338 -21.23 5.88 -2.42
N CYS A 339 -20.02 5.36 -2.16
CA CYS A 339 -19.25 5.73 -0.96
C CYS A 339 -18.97 7.23 -0.91
N GLU A 340 -18.63 7.86 -2.04
CA GLU A 340 -18.43 9.32 -2.13
C GLU A 340 -19.73 10.07 -1.78
N LYS A 341 -20.87 9.65 -2.36
CA LYS A 341 -22.19 10.22 -2.02
C LYS A 341 -22.51 10.07 -0.53
N LEU A 342 -22.17 8.92 0.09
CA LEU A 342 -22.34 8.69 1.53
C LEU A 342 -21.50 9.65 2.37
N VAL A 343 -20.26 9.96 1.97
CA VAL A 343 -19.41 10.94 2.66
C VAL A 343 -20.02 12.34 2.57
N LEU A 344 -20.51 12.74 1.39
CA LEU A 344 -21.14 14.05 1.21
C LEU A 344 -22.45 14.16 2.00
N ASP A 345 -23.22 13.07 2.12
CA ASP A 345 -24.42 13.02 2.95
C ASP A 345 -24.08 13.12 4.44
N ALA A 346 -23.04 12.40 4.88
CA ALA A 346 -22.51 12.53 6.24
C ALA A 346 -22.05 13.95 6.55
N ALA A 347 -21.41 14.62 5.59
CA ALA A 347 -20.97 16.02 5.74
C ALA A 347 -22.12 16.99 5.94
N LYS A 348 -23.30 16.76 5.31
CA LYS A 348 -24.51 17.58 5.54
C LYS A 348 -25.07 17.42 6.97
N ARG A 349 -24.82 16.25 7.59
CA ARG A 349 -25.29 15.93 8.97
C ARG A 349 -24.22 16.16 10.04
N ALA A 350 -23.03 16.55 9.63
CA ALA A 350 -21.89 16.75 10.50
C ALA A 350 -22.10 17.94 11.47
N ALA A 351 -21.60 17.82 12.70
CA ALA A 351 -21.52 18.93 13.62
C ALA A 351 -20.42 19.92 13.17
N GLU A 352 -20.46 21.15 13.66
CA GLU A 352 -19.55 22.25 13.25
C GLU A 352 -18.05 21.89 13.36
N ASN A 353 -17.68 21.05 14.32
CA ASN A 353 -16.30 20.62 14.52
C ASN A 353 -15.92 19.33 13.80
N GLN A 354 -16.82 18.77 12.98
CA GLN A 354 -16.58 17.57 12.20
C GLN A 354 -16.34 17.90 10.72
N SER A 355 -15.43 17.17 10.07
CA SER A 355 -15.15 17.32 8.65
C SER A 355 -15.09 15.95 7.96
N PHE A 356 -15.99 15.74 7.01
CA PHE A 356 -16.08 14.54 6.20
C PHE A 356 -15.69 14.88 4.76
N MET A 357 -14.71 14.14 4.23
CA MET A 357 -14.17 14.38 2.88
C MET A 357 -13.70 13.10 2.24
N PHE A 358 -13.47 13.14 0.94
CA PHE A 358 -12.82 12.05 0.23
C PHE A 358 -11.74 12.55 -0.72
N VAL A 359 -10.84 11.64 -1.09
CA VAL A 359 -9.75 11.92 -2.02
C VAL A 359 -9.71 10.84 -3.10
N ARG A 360 -9.69 11.28 -4.37
CA ARG A 360 -9.54 10.43 -5.56
C ARG A 360 -8.10 10.43 -6.03
N PHE A 361 -7.67 9.28 -6.50
CA PHE A 361 -6.44 9.11 -7.27
C PHE A 361 -6.52 7.86 -8.14
N GLY A 362 -5.66 7.78 -9.15
CA GLY A 362 -5.58 6.65 -10.06
C GLY A 362 -4.83 5.46 -9.47
N ASN A 363 -4.07 4.76 -10.32
CA ASN A 363 -3.36 3.56 -9.88
C ASN A 363 -2.16 3.93 -8.99
N VAL A 364 -1.97 3.14 -7.94
CA VAL A 364 -0.76 3.18 -7.11
C VAL A 364 0.13 2.01 -7.46
N LEU A 365 1.36 2.35 -7.79
CA LEU A 365 2.37 1.39 -8.24
C LEU A 365 2.82 0.49 -7.06
N GLY A 366 3.12 -0.78 -7.34
CA GLY A 366 3.56 -1.74 -6.32
C GLY A 366 2.48 -2.16 -5.31
N SER A 367 1.23 -1.70 -5.46
CA SER A 367 0.16 -2.15 -4.57
C SER A 367 -0.19 -3.62 -4.80
N ARG A 368 -0.59 -4.33 -3.73
CA ARG A 368 -0.91 -5.77 -3.80
C ARG A 368 -1.93 -6.06 -4.91
N GLY A 369 -1.61 -7.03 -5.77
CA GLY A 369 -2.41 -7.41 -6.91
C GLY A 369 -2.49 -6.37 -8.03
N SER A 370 -1.62 -5.36 -8.04
CA SER A 370 -1.49 -4.41 -9.15
C SER A 370 -0.70 -5.02 -10.31
N ILE A 371 -0.63 -4.30 -11.41
CA ILE A 371 -0.03 -4.75 -12.66
C ILE A 371 1.45 -5.10 -12.53
N LEU A 372 2.21 -4.39 -11.71
CA LEU A 372 3.64 -4.58 -11.55
C LEU A 372 4.02 -5.95 -10.96
N PRO A 373 3.48 -6.39 -9.80
CA PRO A 373 3.71 -7.75 -9.31
C PRO A 373 3.30 -8.84 -10.31
N VAL A 374 2.26 -8.61 -11.11
CA VAL A 374 1.82 -9.54 -12.15
C VAL A 374 2.88 -9.66 -13.24
N PHE A 375 3.38 -8.54 -13.76
CA PHE A 375 4.42 -8.52 -14.79
C PHE A 375 5.73 -9.14 -14.29
N GLN A 376 6.16 -8.79 -13.07
CA GLN A 376 7.35 -9.40 -12.43
C GLN A 376 7.21 -10.92 -12.31
N ASN A 377 6.04 -11.42 -11.92
CA ASN A 377 5.81 -12.85 -11.83
C ASN A 377 5.81 -13.51 -13.21
N GLN A 378 5.22 -12.89 -14.23
CA GLN A 378 5.24 -13.38 -15.61
C GLN A 378 6.67 -13.44 -16.15
N ILE A 379 7.50 -12.44 -15.91
CA ILE A 379 8.92 -12.45 -16.27
C ILE A 379 9.65 -13.60 -15.58
N LYS A 380 9.46 -13.76 -14.26
CA LYS A 380 10.10 -14.85 -13.48
C LYS A 380 9.74 -16.25 -13.99
N THR A 381 8.57 -16.41 -14.60
CA THR A 381 8.09 -17.68 -15.17
C THR A 381 8.43 -17.84 -16.66
N GLY A 382 9.21 -16.92 -17.26
CA GLY A 382 9.64 -16.98 -18.65
C GLY A 382 8.67 -16.31 -19.64
N GLY A 383 7.69 -15.55 -19.16
CA GLY A 383 6.72 -14.83 -20.00
C GLY A 383 5.58 -15.70 -20.54
N PRO A 384 4.79 -15.20 -21.50
CA PRO A 384 4.78 -13.81 -21.95
C PRO A 384 4.19 -12.85 -20.91
N ILE A 385 4.52 -11.55 -20.99
CA ILE A 385 3.74 -10.52 -20.33
C ILE A 385 2.41 -10.35 -21.05
N THR A 386 1.31 -10.27 -20.29
CA THR A 386 -0.02 -10.08 -20.86
C THR A 386 -0.50 -8.66 -20.66
N VAL A 387 -0.85 -7.97 -21.74
CA VAL A 387 -1.41 -6.62 -21.78
C VAL A 387 -2.81 -6.71 -22.37
N THR A 388 -3.78 -6.01 -21.78
CA THR A 388 -5.19 -6.09 -22.20
C THR A 388 -5.44 -5.39 -23.53
N ASP A 389 -4.80 -4.23 -23.78
CA ASP A 389 -4.92 -3.48 -25.03
C ASP A 389 -3.67 -2.61 -25.23
N GLU A 390 -3.23 -2.42 -26.48
CA GLU A 390 -2.06 -1.59 -26.82
C GLU A 390 -2.25 -0.11 -26.51
N LYS A 391 -3.50 0.35 -26.57
CA LYS A 391 -3.88 1.75 -26.31
C LYS A 391 -4.20 2.02 -24.84
N MET A 392 -4.13 1.01 -23.98
CA MET A 392 -4.48 1.15 -22.57
C MET A 392 -3.49 2.06 -21.85
N GLU A 393 -4.02 3.10 -21.23
CA GLU A 393 -3.25 4.06 -20.46
C GLU A 393 -3.77 4.12 -19.01
N ARG A 394 -2.86 4.37 -18.07
CA ARG A 394 -3.21 4.56 -16.65
C ARG A 394 -2.38 5.67 -16.05
N PHE A 395 -3.01 6.40 -15.16
CA PHE A 395 -2.30 7.30 -14.25
C PHE A 395 -1.66 6.49 -13.13
N PHE A 396 -0.41 6.82 -12.81
CA PHE A 396 0.31 6.13 -11.76
C PHE A 396 0.92 7.10 -10.75
N MET A 397 0.98 6.68 -9.50
CA MET A 397 1.63 7.37 -8.40
C MET A 397 2.30 6.36 -7.48
N THR A 398 3.36 6.73 -6.78
CA THR A 398 3.94 5.84 -5.77
C THR A 398 3.06 5.79 -4.52
N ILE A 399 3.08 4.68 -3.78
CA ILE A 399 2.29 4.53 -2.55
C ILE A 399 2.65 5.61 -1.51
N PRO A 400 3.94 5.89 -1.23
CA PRO A 400 4.31 6.93 -0.28
C PRO A 400 3.85 8.33 -0.69
N GLU A 401 3.97 8.68 -1.98
CA GLU A 401 3.50 9.96 -2.50
C GLU A 401 1.98 10.11 -2.31
N ALA A 402 1.21 9.09 -2.72
CA ALA A 402 -0.24 9.09 -2.53
C ALA A 402 -0.64 9.25 -1.06
N CYS A 403 0.01 8.50 -0.16
CA CYS A 403 -0.28 8.56 1.28
C CYS A 403 0.06 9.91 1.89
N SER A 404 1.19 10.52 1.49
CA SER A 404 1.55 11.87 1.95
C SER A 404 0.52 12.92 1.53
N LEU A 405 0.00 12.84 0.30
CA LEU A 405 -1.04 13.75 -0.20
C LEU A 405 -2.40 13.48 0.48
N VAL A 406 -2.72 12.22 0.78
CA VAL A 406 -3.92 11.85 1.57
C VAL A 406 -3.84 12.46 2.97
N LEU A 407 -2.68 12.40 3.61
CA LEU A 407 -2.49 13.03 4.93
C LEU A 407 -2.62 14.56 4.85
N GLN A 408 -2.12 15.18 3.79
CA GLN A 408 -2.33 16.61 3.56
C GLN A 408 -3.80 16.95 3.37
N THR A 409 -4.54 16.12 2.61
CA THR A 409 -6.00 16.28 2.45
C THR A 409 -6.70 16.30 3.80
N GLY A 410 -6.35 15.38 4.71
CA GLY A 410 -6.88 15.37 6.08
C GLY A 410 -6.57 16.64 6.87
N GLY A 411 -5.48 17.35 6.55
CA GLY A 411 -5.07 18.59 7.22
C GLY A 411 -5.76 19.85 6.72
N VAL A 412 -5.96 19.96 5.41
CA VAL A 412 -6.56 21.14 4.78
C VAL A 412 -8.00 20.95 4.37
N GLY A 413 -8.44 19.68 4.35
CA GLY A 413 -9.75 19.32 3.85
C GLY A 413 -10.88 19.98 4.64
N GLU A 414 -11.81 20.55 3.89
CA GLU A 414 -13.03 21.17 4.39
C GLU A 414 -14.16 20.14 4.38
N ASN A 415 -15.14 20.37 5.25
CA ASN A 415 -16.31 19.50 5.32
C ASN A 415 -17.11 19.51 4.00
N GLY A 416 -17.44 18.33 3.51
CA GLY A 416 -18.23 18.16 2.29
C GLY A 416 -17.48 18.45 0.99
N LYS A 417 -16.13 18.52 1.02
CA LYS A 417 -15.31 18.74 -0.18
C LYS A 417 -14.68 17.44 -0.68
N SER A 418 -14.49 17.36 -1.98
CA SER A 418 -13.78 16.31 -2.66
C SER A 418 -12.41 16.78 -3.16
N TYR A 419 -11.46 15.89 -3.12
CA TYR A 419 -10.08 16.17 -3.49
C TYR A 419 -9.59 15.18 -4.54
N LEU A 420 -8.68 15.66 -5.39
CA LEU A 420 -8.01 14.88 -6.41
C LEU A 420 -6.50 15.05 -6.26
N LEU A 421 -5.77 13.94 -6.26
CA LEU A 421 -4.31 14.01 -6.37
C LEU A 421 -3.92 14.25 -7.82
N ASP A 422 -3.04 15.23 -8.07
CA ASP A 422 -2.48 15.46 -9.38
C ASP A 422 -1.59 14.27 -9.79
N MET A 423 -2.12 13.47 -10.71
CA MET A 423 -1.49 12.23 -11.17
C MET A 423 -0.44 12.46 -12.26
N GLY A 424 -0.30 13.70 -12.79
CA GLY A 424 0.53 13.99 -13.97
C GLY A 424 0.00 13.32 -15.24
N GLU A 425 0.90 12.92 -16.14
CA GLU A 425 0.53 12.29 -17.41
C GLU A 425 0.25 10.79 -17.27
N PRO A 426 -0.69 10.24 -18.07
CA PRO A 426 -0.94 8.81 -18.11
C PRO A 426 0.19 8.06 -18.81
N ILE A 427 0.42 6.80 -18.43
CA ILE A 427 1.45 5.95 -18.99
C ILE A 427 0.78 4.79 -19.75
N LYS A 428 1.24 4.52 -20.99
CA LYS A 428 0.83 3.34 -21.75
C LYS A 428 1.30 2.06 -21.07
N ILE A 429 0.37 1.13 -20.85
CA ILE A 429 0.67 -0.12 -20.16
C ILE A 429 1.70 -0.96 -20.92
N ILE A 430 1.68 -0.92 -22.26
CA ILE A 430 2.66 -1.63 -23.08
C ILE A 430 4.07 -1.06 -22.90
N GLU A 431 4.22 0.26 -22.75
CA GLU A 431 5.53 0.88 -22.50
C GLU A 431 6.04 0.54 -21.09
N LEU A 432 5.15 0.51 -20.10
CA LEU A 432 5.47 0.02 -18.75
C LEU A 432 5.98 -1.43 -18.80
N ALA A 433 5.32 -2.31 -19.56
CA ALA A 433 5.73 -3.70 -19.73
C ALA A 433 7.15 -3.81 -20.32
N LYS A 434 7.44 -3.07 -21.40
CA LYS A 434 8.77 -3.01 -22.02
C LYS A 434 9.84 -2.55 -21.06
N GLN A 435 9.55 -1.51 -20.26
CA GLN A 435 10.47 -0.97 -19.28
C GLN A 435 10.79 -1.98 -18.17
N ILE A 436 9.79 -2.72 -17.68
CA ILE A 436 9.98 -3.73 -16.62
C ILE A 436 10.81 -4.91 -17.14
N ILE A 437 10.62 -5.33 -18.40
CA ILE A 437 11.46 -6.37 -19.02
C ILE A 437 12.92 -5.90 -19.08
N LYS A 438 13.17 -4.70 -19.59
CA LYS A 438 14.53 -4.12 -19.65
C LYS A 438 15.15 -3.98 -18.25
N PHE A 439 14.36 -3.57 -17.27
CA PHE A 439 14.79 -3.48 -15.88
C PHE A 439 15.22 -4.84 -15.30
N SER A 440 14.62 -5.93 -15.78
CA SER A 440 15.01 -7.29 -15.40
C SER A 440 16.25 -7.80 -16.17
N GLY A 441 16.94 -6.94 -16.93
CA GLY A 441 18.11 -7.30 -17.74
C GLY A 441 17.76 -8.09 -19.01
N LEU A 442 16.52 -8.06 -19.46
CA LEU A 442 15.99 -8.82 -20.59
C LEU A 442 15.52 -7.89 -21.71
N GLU A 443 15.47 -8.39 -22.94
CA GLU A 443 15.00 -7.63 -24.11
C GLU A 443 13.53 -7.97 -24.46
N PRO A 444 12.64 -6.92 -24.58
CA PRO A 444 11.27 -7.12 -25.04
C PRO A 444 11.23 -7.75 -26.42
N TYR A 445 10.31 -8.71 -26.61
CA TYR A 445 10.06 -9.48 -27.84
C TYR A 445 11.20 -10.41 -28.27
N LYS A 446 12.33 -10.40 -27.56
CA LYS A 446 13.45 -11.32 -27.80
C LYS A 446 13.57 -12.36 -26.68
N ASP A 447 13.67 -11.91 -25.45
CA ASP A 447 13.79 -12.77 -24.27
C ASP A 447 12.40 -12.99 -23.62
N ILE A 448 11.56 -11.96 -23.59
CA ILE A 448 10.19 -12.02 -23.06
C ILE A 448 9.23 -11.39 -24.07
N ASP A 449 8.25 -12.16 -24.50
CA ASP A 449 7.20 -11.70 -25.41
C ASP A 449 6.12 -10.89 -24.66
N ILE A 450 5.42 -10.00 -25.39
CA ILE A 450 4.27 -9.22 -24.88
C ILE A 450 3.04 -9.59 -25.70
N LYS A 451 2.04 -10.20 -25.05
CA LYS A 451 0.82 -10.68 -25.69
C LYS A 451 -0.38 -9.81 -25.34
N ILE A 452 -1.12 -9.37 -26.38
CA ILE A 452 -2.39 -8.68 -26.19
C ILE A 452 -3.49 -9.72 -25.98
N VAL A 453 -4.24 -9.61 -24.86
CA VAL A 453 -5.24 -10.61 -24.43
C VAL A 453 -6.69 -10.12 -24.50
N GLY A 454 -6.93 -8.86 -24.88
CA GLY A 454 -8.24 -8.24 -24.94
C GLY A 454 -8.65 -7.55 -23.63
N SER A 455 -9.52 -6.55 -23.75
CA SER A 455 -10.05 -5.80 -22.61
C SER A 455 -10.95 -6.68 -21.74
N ARG A 456 -10.95 -6.43 -20.42
CA ARG A 456 -11.77 -7.15 -19.46
C ARG A 456 -13.08 -6.39 -19.21
N LYS A 457 -14.11 -7.11 -18.78
CA LYS A 457 -15.38 -6.50 -18.37
C LYS A 457 -15.14 -5.45 -17.27
N GLY A 458 -15.73 -4.27 -17.44
CA GLY A 458 -15.62 -3.17 -16.48
C GLY A 458 -14.30 -2.39 -16.54
N GLU A 459 -13.46 -2.59 -17.57
CA GLU A 459 -12.23 -1.82 -17.80
C GLU A 459 -12.40 -0.84 -18.97
N ARG A 460 -11.87 0.38 -18.81
CA ARG A 460 -11.74 1.40 -19.85
C ARG A 460 -10.31 1.46 -20.39
N LEU A 461 -10.13 1.95 -21.61
CA LEU A 461 -8.80 2.24 -22.15
C LEU A 461 -8.10 3.34 -21.35
N ILE A 462 -8.83 4.41 -21.03
CA ILE A 462 -8.36 5.54 -20.21
C ILE A 462 -9.43 5.84 -19.15
N GLU A 463 -9.03 5.96 -17.89
CA GLU A 463 -9.92 6.33 -16.79
C GLU A 463 -9.95 7.85 -16.62
N PRO A 464 -11.12 8.50 -16.57
CA PRO A 464 -11.21 9.92 -16.26
C PRO A 464 -10.88 10.17 -14.78
N LEU A 465 -10.20 11.27 -14.48
CA LEU A 465 -9.88 11.64 -13.10
C LEU A 465 -10.99 12.49 -12.45
N TRP A 466 -11.77 13.22 -13.25
CA TRP A 466 -12.90 14.05 -12.81
C TRP A 466 -13.94 14.20 -13.93
N LEU A 467 -15.14 14.60 -13.56
CA LEU A 467 -16.19 15.00 -14.51
C LEU A 467 -15.97 16.45 -14.96
N LYS A 468 -16.44 16.82 -16.15
CA LYS A 468 -16.29 18.20 -16.67
C LYS A 468 -16.87 19.25 -15.72
N GLU A 469 -17.93 18.91 -15.01
CA GLU A 469 -18.64 19.77 -14.08
C GLU A 469 -17.92 19.94 -12.72
N GLU A 470 -16.94 19.07 -12.40
CA GLU A 470 -16.24 19.09 -11.12
C GLU A 470 -15.10 20.12 -11.03
N ASN A 471 -14.78 20.81 -12.11
CA ASN A 471 -13.92 22.00 -12.19
C ASN A 471 -12.75 22.03 -11.17
N PRO A 472 -11.62 21.33 -11.41
CA PRO A 472 -10.53 21.23 -10.45
C PRO A 472 -9.92 22.58 -10.08
N GLN A 473 -9.85 22.90 -8.79
CA GLN A 473 -9.27 24.12 -8.24
C GLN A 473 -7.96 23.83 -7.48
N PRO A 474 -6.92 24.65 -7.61
CA PRO A 474 -5.68 24.46 -6.87
C PRO A 474 -5.92 24.66 -5.37
N THR A 475 -5.21 23.89 -4.55
CA THR A 475 -5.12 24.11 -3.11
C THR A 475 -3.77 24.74 -2.74
N LYS A 476 -3.55 25.00 -1.46
CA LYS A 476 -2.21 25.44 -0.98
C LYS A 476 -1.10 24.40 -1.22
N TYR A 477 -1.45 23.15 -1.49
CA TYR A 477 -0.50 22.09 -1.83
C TYR A 477 -0.49 21.84 -3.35
N LYS A 478 0.69 21.99 -3.95
CA LYS A 478 0.89 22.00 -5.41
C LYS A 478 0.29 20.81 -6.17
N LYS A 479 0.18 19.63 -5.52
CA LYS A 479 -0.32 18.38 -6.14
C LYS A 479 -1.66 17.91 -5.57
N LEU A 480 -2.36 18.78 -4.89
CA LEU A 480 -3.69 18.51 -4.36
C LEU A 480 -4.67 19.51 -4.95
N LEU A 481 -5.64 19.00 -5.68
CA LEU A 481 -6.73 19.78 -6.27
C LEU A 481 -8.00 19.56 -5.45
N MET A 482 -8.81 20.59 -5.33
CA MET A 482 -10.17 20.52 -4.80
C MET A 482 -11.15 20.48 -5.97
N LEU A 483 -12.18 19.64 -5.89
CA LEU A 483 -13.19 19.50 -6.91
C LEU A 483 -14.51 20.10 -6.44
N ASP A 484 -15.25 20.70 -7.36
CA ASP A 484 -16.62 21.09 -7.13
C ASP A 484 -17.50 19.83 -7.09
N ASN A 485 -18.29 19.69 -6.03
CA ASN A 485 -19.16 18.53 -5.91
C ASN A 485 -20.40 18.69 -6.77
N LYS A 486 -20.74 17.63 -7.51
CA LYS A 486 -22.05 17.55 -8.17
C LYS A 486 -23.15 17.44 -7.12
N GLU A 487 -24.19 18.23 -7.26
CA GLU A 487 -25.37 18.10 -6.43
C GLU A 487 -26.01 16.73 -6.61
N TYR A 488 -26.45 16.15 -5.51
CA TYR A 488 -27.23 14.91 -5.49
C TYR A 488 -28.30 14.97 -4.41
N GLU A 489 -29.38 14.23 -4.64
CA GLU A 489 -30.50 14.16 -3.70
C GLU A 489 -30.26 13.07 -2.67
N SER A 490 -30.21 13.45 -1.39
CA SER A 490 -30.05 12.50 -0.27
C SER A 490 -31.17 11.47 -0.22
N SER A 491 -32.41 11.85 -0.58
CA SER A 491 -33.58 10.97 -0.68
C SER A 491 -33.38 9.83 -1.69
N ARG A 492 -32.77 10.12 -2.84
CA ARG A 492 -32.45 9.11 -3.86
C ARG A 492 -31.41 8.12 -3.34
N LEU A 493 -30.38 8.60 -2.65
CA LEU A 493 -29.37 7.74 -2.03
C LEU A 493 -29.99 6.83 -0.97
N GLU A 494 -30.83 7.37 -0.09
CA GLU A 494 -31.52 6.60 0.95
C GLU A 494 -32.44 5.53 0.38
N LYS A 495 -33.19 5.85 -0.67
CA LYS A 495 -34.03 4.89 -1.40
C LYS A 495 -33.17 3.75 -1.97
N LEU A 496 -32.09 4.08 -2.68
CA LEU A 496 -31.18 3.08 -3.24
C LEU A 496 -30.61 2.14 -2.16
N LEU A 497 -30.15 2.69 -1.04
CA LEU A 497 -29.65 1.88 0.07
C LEU A 497 -30.71 0.96 0.67
N THR A 498 -31.94 1.44 0.77
CA THR A 498 -33.09 0.65 1.28
C THR A 498 -33.42 -0.52 0.35
N GLU A 499 -33.34 -0.32 -0.97
CA GLU A 499 -33.55 -1.35 -1.98
C GLU A 499 -32.39 -2.35 -2.06
N LEU A 500 -31.14 -1.90 -1.91
CA LEU A 500 -29.94 -2.75 -1.93
C LEU A 500 -29.81 -3.60 -0.65
N HIS A 501 -30.29 -3.12 0.50
CA HIS A 501 -30.08 -3.78 1.79
C HIS A 501 -30.54 -5.25 1.81
N PRO A 502 -31.80 -5.62 1.41
CA PRO A 502 -32.25 -7.01 1.45
C PRO A 502 -31.55 -7.91 0.43
N ILE A 503 -30.87 -7.35 -0.58
CA ILE A 503 -30.04 -8.11 -1.51
C ILE A 503 -28.71 -8.46 -0.85
N CYS A 504 -28.13 -7.53 -0.10
CA CYS A 504 -26.85 -7.71 0.58
C CYS A 504 -26.98 -8.52 1.88
N PHE A 505 -28.07 -8.29 2.65
CA PHE A 505 -28.26 -8.89 3.97
C PHE A 505 -29.58 -9.65 4.03
N TYR A 506 -29.51 -10.86 4.59
CA TYR A 506 -30.72 -11.65 4.77
C TYR A 506 -31.78 -10.89 5.58
N THR A 507 -32.96 -10.75 5.03
CA THR A 507 -34.07 -10.02 5.65
C THR A 507 -35.31 -10.91 5.64
N LYS A 508 -35.86 -11.23 6.83
CA LYS A 508 -37.07 -12.04 6.99
C LYS A 508 -38.25 -11.41 6.24
N GLY A 509 -38.93 -12.20 5.43
CA GLY A 509 -40.03 -11.75 4.56
C GLY A 509 -39.58 -11.20 3.20
N LYS A 510 -38.30 -11.19 2.92
CA LYS A 510 -37.67 -10.78 1.63
C LYS A 510 -36.57 -11.75 1.20
N GLU A 511 -36.70 -13.02 1.55
CA GLU A 511 -35.69 -14.07 1.31
C GLU A 511 -35.36 -14.25 -0.17
N ASN A 512 -36.34 -14.04 -1.05
CA ASN A 512 -36.16 -14.11 -2.50
C ASN A 512 -35.25 -13.02 -3.09
N LEU A 513 -34.99 -11.96 -2.35
CA LEU A 513 -34.08 -10.89 -2.78
C LEU A 513 -32.65 -11.16 -2.38
N PHE A 514 -32.39 -12.03 -1.40
CA PHE A 514 -31.08 -12.27 -0.86
C PHE A 514 -30.13 -12.85 -1.91
N ARG A 515 -29.04 -12.12 -2.19
CA ARG A 515 -28.02 -12.43 -3.20
C ARG A 515 -28.53 -12.39 -4.66
N ASP A 516 -29.66 -11.72 -4.94
CA ASP A 516 -30.14 -11.51 -6.30
C ASP A 516 -29.22 -10.53 -7.06
N LYS A 517 -28.30 -11.09 -7.84
CA LYS A 517 -27.32 -10.32 -8.64
C LYS A 517 -28.00 -9.51 -9.75
N ALA A 518 -29.04 -10.07 -10.39
CA ALA A 518 -29.70 -9.42 -11.51
C ALA A 518 -30.43 -8.15 -11.04
N LEU A 519 -31.15 -8.25 -9.93
CA LEU A 519 -31.82 -7.10 -9.33
C LEU A 519 -30.81 -6.06 -8.83
N LEU A 520 -29.69 -6.48 -8.21
CA LEU A 520 -28.63 -5.58 -7.78
C LEU A 520 -28.08 -4.76 -8.94
N VAL A 521 -27.69 -5.42 -10.05
CA VAL A 521 -27.15 -4.74 -11.23
C VAL A 521 -28.19 -3.80 -11.83
N LYS A 522 -29.46 -4.21 -11.90
CA LYS A 522 -30.54 -3.34 -12.38
C LYS A 522 -30.64 -2.06 -11.54
N LEU A 523 -30.67 -2.16 -10.21
CA LEU A 523 -30.76 -0.99 -9.33
C LEU A 523 -29.52 -0.08 -9.48
N LEU A 524 -28.33 -0.65 -9.65
CA LEU A 524 -27.12 0.12 -9.89
C LEU A 524 -27.14 0.83 -11.26
N CYS A 525 -27.66 0.20 -12.31
CA CYS A 525 -27.84 0.81 -13.63
C CYS A 525 -28.92 1.90 -13.61
N ASP A 526 -29.99 1.74 -12.84
CA ASP A 526 -31.03 2.77 -12.69
C ASP A 526 -30.50 4.02 -11.97
N ASP A 527 -29.52 3.88 -11.06
CA ASP A 527 -28.86 5.01 -10.38
C ASP A 527 -27.67 5.58 -11.15
N CYS A 528 -27.01 4.80 -12.01
CA CYS A 528 -25.77 5.16 -12.69
C CYS A 528 -25.85 4.97 -14.21
N GLU A 529 -26.07 6.07 -14.93
CA GLU A 529 -26.21 6.10 -16.38
C GLU A 529 -25.01 5.52 -17.11
N SER A 530 -23.78 5.89 -16.71
CA SER A 530 -22.55 5.40 -17.36
C SER A 530 -22.35 3.88 -17.22
N LEU A 531 -22.84 3.26 -16.13
CA LEU A 531 -22.86 1.80 -15.99
C LEU A 531 -23.88 1.17 -16.90
N ARG A 532 -25.09 1.75 -16.97
CA ARG A 532 -26.17 1.28 -17.84
C ARG A 532 -25.73 1.27 -19.29
N ASP A 533 -25.23 2.41 -19.78
CA ASP A 533 -24.82 2.57 -21.16
C ASP A 533 -23.70 1.59 -21.54
N PHE A 534 -22.71 1.41 -20.66
CA PHE A 534 -21.64 0.45 -20.85
C PHE A 534 -22.15 -1.00 -20.96
N TYR A 535 -23.11 -1.40 -20.12
CA TYR A 535 -23.71 -2.75 -20.19
C TYR A 535 -24.60 -2.94 -21.42
N GLU A 536 -25.26 -1.90 -21.90
CA GLU A 536 -26.04 -1.97 -23.13
C GLU A 536 -25.17 -2.09 -24.38
N GLU A 537 -24.05 -1.35 -24.43
CA GLU A 537 -23.06 -1.44 -25.52
C GLU A 537 -22.42 -2.82 -25.58
N THR A 538 -21.95 -3.35 -24.44
CA THR A 538 -21.31 -4.67 -24.38
C THR A 538 -22.27 -5.82 -24.71
N LYS A 539 -23.58 -5.67 -24.52
CA LYS A 539 -24.60 -6.63 -24.98
C LYS A 539 -24.73 -6.63 -26.50
N LYS A 540 -24.67 -5.46 -27.15
CA LYS A 540 -24.77 -5.34 -28.61
C LYS A 540 -23.56 -5.96 -29.32
N ASP A 541 -22.37 -5.86 -28.73
CA ASP A 541 -21.12 -6.38 -29.28
C ASP A 541 -20.92 -7.89 -29.07
N GLY A 542 -21.88 -8.60 -28.47
CA GLY A 542 -21.81 -10.05 -28.21
C GLY A 542 -20.70 -10.49 -27.25
N GLN A 543 -20.06 -9.56 -26.55
CA GLN A 543 -18.97 -9.83 -25.61
C GLN A 543 -19.46 -10.25 -24.21
N LEU A 544 -20.75 -10.12 -23.92
CA LEU A 544 -21.35 -10.61 -22.68
C LEU A 544 -21.78 -12.07 -22.85
N ARG A 545 -21.15 -12.97 -22.13
CA ARG A 545 -21.74 -14.28 -21.84
C ARG A 545 -23.02 -14.06 -21.04
N THR A 546 -24.15 -14.46 -21.63
CA THR A 546 -25.51 -14.30 -21.04
C THR A 546 -25.79 -15.18 -19.84
N ASP A 547 -24.87 -16.07 -19.49
CA ASP A 547 -24.96 -17.09 -18.43
C ASP A 547 -24.56 -16.59 -17.02
N LEU A 548 -24.28 -15.28 -16.88
CA LEU A 548 -23.84 -14.65 -15.60
C LEU A 548 -24.77 -13.51 -15.14
N LEU A 549 -25.98 -13.41 -15.73
CA LEU A 549 -27.04 -12.52 -15.24
C LEU A 549 -27.92 -13.23 -14.21
#